data_40a8e38ff70eec7a2399086cba8ce628
#
_entry.id   40a8e38ff70eec7a2399086cba8ce628
#
_cell.length_a   1.000
_cell.length_b   1.000
_cell.length_c   1.000
_cell.angle_alpha   90.00
_cell.angle_beta   90.00
_cell.angle_gamma   90.00
#
_symmetry.space_group_name_H-M   'P 1'
#
loop_
_entity.id
_entity.type
_entity.pdbx_description
1 polymer ?
#
loop_
_entity_poly.entity_id
_entity_poly.type
_entity_poly.pdbx_seq_one_letter_code
_entity_poly.pdbx_strand_id
1 'polypeptide(L)'
;MRAYERLLEYVKVKTPSSEENMETPSSSCQFELAERLVEEMKELGIEDAAVDGKCYVYGTIPATEGYENSPSLGFIAHMDTVSEFTENPIHPVLHENYDGQNLVFDEGGRVLDTVLFPHLKNLKGRTLITSDGTTILGADDKAGIAEIMTMAEYVLRSDVPHGKICLAFTPDEEIGRGADHFDVEGFAADFAYTVDGGAEGEIEYENFNACEAVFTIRGVNVHPGSAKGIMINAGAVGCEIQLMLPKEETPEQTEGYEGFYHLIKINGSCERAELVYIVRDHDADKFAQKQQKLKEIADAMNQKYGEGTVDLQIREQYRNMAEKIRPCYHLIENAKKACENVGIAPKVQPIRGGTDGARLSFMGLPCPNLGTGGYAFHGPYEHITVEGMDKSVEILMELVKIYGIIKKE
;
A
#
# COMPACT_ATOMS: atom_id res chain seq x y z
N MET A 1 -20.28 17.18 -2.06
CA MET A 1 -20.20 16.29 -0.88
C MET A 1 -18.79 16.41 -0.29
N ARG A 2 -18.60 16.38 1.04
CA ARG A 2 -17.25 16.36 1.63
C ARG A 2 -16.66 14.95 1.57
N ALA A 3 -15.33 14.82 1.60
CA ALA A 3 -14.65 13.53 1.48
C ALA A 3 -15.07 12.53 2.57
N TYR A 4 -15.18 12.97 3.83
CA TYR A 4 -15.62 12.08 4.90
C TYR A 4 -17.05 11.54 4.71
N GLU A 5 -17.96 12.32 4.11
CA GLU A 5 -19.33 11.88 3.84
C GLU A 5 -19.35 10.75 2.79
N ARG A 6 -18.45 10.83 1.77
CA ARG A 6 -18.23 9.76 0.81
C ARG A 6 -17.62 8.52 1.48
N LEU A 7 -16.58 8.73 2.31
CA LEU A 7 -15.95 7.63 3.06
C LEU A 7 -16.99 6.85 3.86
N LEU A 8 -17.85 7.52 4.62
CA LEU A 8 -18.91 6.86 5.42
C LEU A 8 -19.87 6.00 4.58
N GLU A 9 -20.02 6.30 3.30
CA GLU A 9 -20.82 5.50 2.38
C GLU A 9 -19.99 4.39 1.72
N TYR A 10 -18.74 4.64 1.36
CA TYR A 10 -17.89 3.65 0.68
C TYR A 10 -17.46 2.52 1.61
N VAL A 11 -17.18 2.79 2.88
CA VAL A 11 -16.78 1.76 3.85
C VAL A 11 -17.89 0.73 4.12
N LYS A 12 -19.14 1.06 3.84
CA LYS A 12 -20.27 0.12 3.97
C LYS A 12 -20.27 -0.96 2.89
N VAL A 13 -19.60 -0.72 1.77
CA VAL A 13 -19.45 -1.70 0.70
C VAL A 13 -18.31 -2.65 1.05
N LYS A 14 -18.59 -3.95 1.09
CA LYS A 14 -17.62 -4.97 1.44
C LYS A 14 -16.72 -5.29 0.24
N THR A 15 -15.40 -5.12 0.39
CA THR A 15 -14.44 -5.27 -0.71
C THR A 15 -13.13 -5.98 -0.31
N PRO A 16 -13.11 -7.01 0.58
CA PRO A 16 -11.84 -7.65 0.92
C PRO A 16 -11.26 -8.39 -0.29
N SER A 17 -9.95 -8.27 -0.48
CA SER A 17 -9.19 -9.10 -1.42
C SER A 17 -8.90 -10.50 -0.83
N SER A 18 -8.44 -11.44 -1.66
CA SER A 18 -8.16 -12.82 -1.26
C SER A 18 -6.89 -13.34 -1.91
N GLU A 19 -5.87 -13.66 -1.10
CA GLU A 19 -4.63 -14.28 -1.57
C GLU A 19 -4.85 -15.68 -2.18
N GLU A 20 -5.91 -16.39 -1.79
CA GLU A 20 -6.20 -17.74 -2.23
C GLU A 20 -6.74 -17.80 -3.67
N ASN A 21 -7.35 -16.72 -4.15
CA ASN A 21 -7.90 -16.63 -5.50
C ASN A 21 -6.90 -15.97 -6.45
N MET A 22 -6.59 -16.64 -7.55
CA MET A 22 -5.63 -16.16 -8.57
C MET A 22 -6.27 -15.31 -9.67
N GLU A 23 -7.59 -15.13 -9.65
CA GLU A 23 -8.29 -14.27 -10.59
C GLU A 23 -8.19 -12.79 -10.18
N THR A 24 -8.45 -11.88 -11.11
CA THR A 24 -8.55 -10.44 -10.88
C THR A 24 -9.96 -9.94 -11.29
N PRO A 25 -10.74 -9.32 -10.38
CA PRO A 25 -10.43 -9.15 -8.97
C PRO A 25 -10.43 -10.48 -8.22
N SER A 26 -9.64 -10.56 -7.16
CA SER A 26 -9.56 -11.77 -6.32
C SER A 26 -10.87 -12.04 -5.57
N SER A 27 -11.71 -11.03 -5.43
CA SER A 27 -13.01 -11.09 -4.80
C SER A 27 -14.01 -10.32 -5.64
N SER A 28 -15.06 -10.99 -6.13
CA SER A 28 -16.07 -10.38 -7.01
C SER A 28 -16.89 -9.27 -6.34
N CYS A 29 -16.89 -9.20 -5.01
CA CYS A 29 -17.60 -8.13 -4.28
C CYS A 29 -17.00 -6.73 -4.52
N GLN A 30 -15.77 -6.63 -4.99
CA GLN A 30 -15.15 -5.35 -5.35
C GLN A 30 -15.89 -4.64 -6.49
N PHE A 31 -16.55 -5.39 -7.38
CA PHE A 31 -17.38 -4.79 -8.45
C PHE A 31 -18.50 -3.91 -7.91
N GLU A 32 -19.06 -4.19 -6.73
CA GLU A 32 -20.13 -3.38 -6.14
C GLU A 32 -19.68 -1.93 -5.91
N LEU A 33 -18.47 -1.77 -5.38
CA LEU A 33 -17.89 -0.42 -5.20
C LEU A 33 -17.51 0.19 -6.55
N ALA A 34 -16.90 -0.60 -7.45
CA ALA A 34 -16.49 -0.13 -8.77
C ALA A 34 -17.68 0.41 -9.59
N GLU A 35 -18.80 -0.31 -9.63
CA GLU A 35 -20.02 0.10 -10.33
C GLU A 35 -20.60 1.39 -9.71
N ARG A 36 -20.64 1.48 -8.38
CA ARG A 36 -21.08 2.68 -7.66
C ARG A 36 -20.21 3.90 -7.99
N LEU A 37 -18.89 3.72 -8.06
CA LEU A 37 -17.97 4.80 -8.41
C LEU A 37 -18.18 5.27 -9.85
N VAL A 38 -18.39 4.35 -10.79
CA VAL A 38 -18.72 4.71 -12.19
C VAL A 38 -20.02 5.49 -12.26
N GLU A 39 -21.06 5.10 -11.53
CA GLU A 39 -22.33 5.84 -11.48
C GLU A 39 -22.11 7.26 -10.93
N GLU A 40 -21.41 7.41 -9.79
CA GLU A 40 -21.12 8.71 -9.20
C GLU A 40 -20.26 9.59 -10.12
N MET A 41 -19.23 9.04 -10.76
CA MET A 41 -18.41 9.75 -11.75
C MET A 41 -19.25 10.30 -12.89
N LYS A 42 -20.20 9.51 -13.43
CA LYS A 42 -21.14 9.96 -14.50
C LYS A 42 -22.08 11.04 -14.00
N GLU A 43 -22.58 10.94 -12.79
CA GLU A 43 -23.40 11.98 -12.18
C GLU A 43 -22.65 13.31 -12.00
N LEU A 44 -21.34 13.25 -11.76
CA LEU A 44 -20.46 14.42 -11.71
C LEU A 44 -20.17 15.00 -13.12
N GLY A 45 -20.44 14.27 -14.20
CA GLY A 45 -20.21 14.69 -15.59
C GLY A 45 -18.95 14.08 -16.22
N ILE A 46 -18.35 13.04 -15.62
CA ILE A 46 -17.25 12.27 -16.21
C ILE A 46 -17.85 11.18 -17.10
N GLU A 47 -18.13 11.52 -18.35
CA GLU A 47 -18.95 10.70 -19.26
C GLU A 47 -18.27 9.41 -19.70
N ASP A 48 -16.93 9.38 -19.77
CA ASP A 48 -16.14 8.23 -20.15
C ASP A 48 -15.87 7.25 -18.99
N ALA A 49 -16.40 7.54 -17.80
CA ALA A 49 -16.24 6.68 -16.62
C ALA A 49 -16.72 5.25 -16.91
N ALA A 50 -15.86 4.27 -16.69
CA ALA A 50 -16.15 2.87 -16.95
C ALA A 50 -15.37 1.95 -16.01
N VAL A 51 -15.93 0.79 -15.71
CA VAL A 51 -15.24 -0.34 -15.07
C VAL A 51 -14.97 -1.41 -16.13
N ASP A 52 -13.78 -1.96 -16.14
CA ASP A 52 -13.40 -3.03 -17.06
C ASP A 52 -13.72 -4.43 -16.51
N GLY A 53 -13.46 -5.46 -17.32
CA GLY A 53 -13.68 -6.85 -16.93
C GLY A 53 -12.76 -7.39 -15.83
N LYS A 54 -11.79 -6.60 -15.40
CA LYS A 54 -10.83 -6.87 -14.31
C LYS A 54 -11.06 -5.99 -13.08
N CYS A 55 -12.18 -5.25 -13.06
CA CYS A 55 -12.58 -4.37 -11.96
C CYS A 55 -11.75 -3.09 -11.82
N TYR A 56 -11.01 -2.66 -12.86
CA TYR A 56 -10.39 -1.34 -12.86
C TYR A 56 -11.41 -0.29 -13.28
N VAL A 57 -11.52 0.77 -12.50
CA VAL A 57 -12.35 1.93 -12.84
C VAL A 57 -11.46 3.01 -13.43
N TYR A 58 -11.90 3.58 -14.56
CA TYR A 58 -11.20 4.69 -15.19
C TYR A 58 -12.18 5.81 -15.54
N GLY A 59 -11.70 7.05 -15.53
CA GLY A 59 -12.43 8.20 -16.02
C GLY A 59 -11.52 9.40 -16.24
N THR A 60 -11.97 10.33 -17.09
CA THR A 60 -11.16 11.48 -17.52
C THR A 60 -11.93 12.78 -17.38
N ILE A 61 -11.28 13.79 -16.82
CA ILE A 61 -11.74 15.17 -16.87
C ILE A 61 -10.89 15.86 -17.96
N PRO A 62 -11.50 16.31 -19.09
CA PRO A 62 -10.79 16.99 -20.17
C PRO A 62 -10.09 18.27 -19.66
N ALA A 63 -8.99 18.65 -20.31
CA ALA A 63 -8.33 19.91 -19.99
C ALA A 63 -9.28 21.10 -20.21
N THR A 64 -9.13 22.14 -19.39
CA THR A 64 -9.76 23.44 -19.64
C THR A 64 -9.28 24.02 -20.97
N GLU A 65 -10.15 24.71 -21.71
CA GLU A 65 -9.80 25.35 -23.00
C GLU A 65 -8.54 26.24 -22.86
N GLY A 66 -7.53 25.95 -23.68
CA GLY A 66 -6.23 26.63 -23.67
C GLY A 66 -5.19 26.01 -22.72
N TYR A 67 -5.53 24.93 -22.03
CA TYR A 67 -4.64 24.19 -21.10
C TYR A 67 -4.33 22.74 -21.57
N GLU A 68 -4.65 22.43 -22.83
CA GLU A 68 -4.44 21.10 -23.43
C GLU A 68 -2.96 20.72 -23.52
N ASN A 69 -2.05 21.70 -23.48
CA ASN A 69 -0.61 21.51 -23.47
C ASN A 69 -0.01 21.41 -22.06
N SER A 70 -0.82 21.43 -21.01
CA SER A 70 -0.38 21.12 -19.66
C SER A 70 -0.19 19.60 -19.50
N PRO A 71 0.72 19.15 -18.60
CA PRO A 71 0.85 17.72 -18.32
C PRO A 71 -0.48 17.11 -17.85
N SER A 72 -0.79 15.92 -18.36
CA SER A 72 -1.92 15.14 -17.86
C SER A 72 -1.53 14.50 -16.53
N LEU A 73 -2.37 14.71 -15.51
CA LEU A 73 -2.13 14.27 -14.15
C LEU A 73 -3.11 13.17 -13.73
N GLY A 74 -2.57 12.05 -13.28
CA GLY A 74 -3.35 10.92 -12.76
C GLY A 74 -3.49 10.97 -11.25
N PHE A 75 -4.65 10.51 -10.73
CA PHE A 75 -4.87 10.21 -9.33
C PHE A 75 -5.44 8.81 -9.21
N ILE A 76 -4.86 7.99 -8.34
CA ILE A 76 -5.13 6.57 -8.22
C ILE A 76 -5.33 6.22 -6.74
N ALA A 77 -6.31 5.35 -6.46
CA ALA A 77 -6.56 4.77 -5.14
C ALA A 77 -7.06 3.34 -5.29
N HIS A 78 -6.97 2.49 -4.26
CA HIS A 78 -7.46 1.14 -4.37
C HIS A 78 -8.82 0.93 -3.70
N MET A 79 -9.59 -0.03 -4.22
CA MET A 79 -10.96 -0.31 -3.77
C MET A 79 -11.04 -1.43 -2.75
N ASP A 80 -10.10 -2.36 -2.80
CA ASP A 80 -10.08 -3.49 -1.89
C ASP A 80 -9.62 -3.10 -0.48
N THR A 81 -9.84 -3.98 0.45
CA THR A 81 -9.33 -3.91 1.82
C THR A 81 -8.62 -5.22 2.14
N VAL A 82 -7.80 -5.23 3.18
CA VAL A 82 -7.33 -6.48 3.79
C VAL A 82 -8.50 -7.39 4.14
N SER A 83 -8.27 -8.69 4.24
CA SER A 83 -9.30 -9.68 4.59
C SER A 83 -9.58 -9.77 6.09
N GLU A 84 -8.59 -9.38 6.90
CA GLU A 84 -8.65 -9.44 8.36
C GLU A 84 -9.69 -8.48 8.92
N PHE A 85 -10.40 -8.92 9.94
CA PHE A 85 -11.43 -8.12 10.64
C PHE A 85 -12.55 -7.59 9.72
N THR A 86 -12.92 -8.36 8.69
CA THR A 86 -13.99 -8.02 7.73
C THR A 86 -15.18 -8.98 7.76
N GLU A 87 -15.28 -9.81 8.79
CA GLU A 87 -16.38 -10.78 8.92
C GLU A 87 -17.74 -10.09 9.14
N ASN A 88 -17.74 -8.95 9.83
CA ASN A 88 -18.93 -8.15 10.10
C ASN A 88 -19.01 -6.93 9.18
N PRO A 89 -20.21 -6.35 9.00
CA PRO A 89 -20.35 -5.03 8.36
C PRO A 89 -19.57 -3.96 9.12
N ILE A 90 -18.97 -3.03 8.38
CA ILE A 90 -18.25 -1.91 8.96
C ILE A 90 -19.27 -0.88 9.46
N HIS A 91 -19.17 -0.48 10.72
CA HIS A 91 -19.96 0.56 11.36
C HIS A 91 -19.07 1.73 11.73
N PRO A 92 -18.96 2.77 10.86
CA PRO A 92 -18.15 3.94 11.16
C PRO A 92 -18.78 4.79 12.27
N VAL A 93 -17.95 5.25 13.21
CA VAL A 93 -18.33 6.07 14.36
C VAL A 93 -17.59 7.39 14.30
N LEU A 94 -18.32 8.50 14.45
CA LEU A 94 -17.75 9.85 14.50
C LEU A 94 -17.61 10.31 15.95
N HIS A 95 -16.41 10.76 16.31
CA HIS A 95 -16.09 11.33 17.62
C HIS A 95 -15.77 12.82 17.44
N GLU A 96 -16.81 13.65 17.52
CA GLU A 96 -16.66 15.09 17.34
C GLU A 96 -15.86 15.72 18.48
N ASN A 97 -15.02 16.72 18.13
CA ASN A 97 -14.19 17.45 19.07
C ASN A 97 -13.38 16.52 20.00
N TYR A 98 -12.68 15.54 19.39
CA TYR A 98 -11.86 14.56 20.10
C TYR A 98 -10.91 15.24 21.08
N ASP A 99 -10.86 14.76 22.32
CA ASP A 99 -10.14 15.43 23.41
C ASP A 99 -8.64 15.11 23.49
N GLY A 100 -8.15 14.18 22.63
CA GLY A 100 -6.76 13.73 22.59
C GLY A 100 -6.39 12.70 23.66
N GLN A 101 -7.38 12.07 24.31
CA GLN A 101 -7.20 11.04 25.32
C GLN A 101 -7.48 9.65 24.74
N ASN A 102 -7.33 8.62 25.59
CA ASN A 102 -7.70 7.26 25.23
C ASN A 102 -9.19 7.18 24.87
N LEU A 103 -9.49 6.54 23.74
CA LEU A 103 -10.84 6.31 23.27
C LEU A 103 -11.21 4.85 23.48
N VAL A 104 -12.27 4.59 24.25
CA VAL A 104 -12.83 3.25 24.39
C VAL A 104 -13.82 3.01 23.28
N PHE A 105 -13.63 1.95 22.50
CA PHE A 105 -14.60 1.56 21.48
C PHE A 105 -15.89 1.04 22.11
N ASP A 106 -17.02 1.28 21.47
CA ASP A 106 -18.32 0.86 21.95
C ASP A 106 -18.46 -0.67 22.00
N GLU A 107 -17.81 -1.34 21.05
CA GLU A 107 -17.82 -2.81 20.93
C GLU A 107 -16.39 -3.38 21.04
N GLY A 108 -16.26 -4.68 21.10
CA GLY A 108 -14.97 -5.38 21.08
C GLY A 108 -14.07 -5.18 22.30
N GLY A 109 -14.41 -4.30 23.23
CA GLY A 109 -13.66 -4.06 24.48
C GLY A 109 -12.24 -3.51 24.27
N ARG A 110 -11.96 -2.90 23.11
CA ARG A 110 -10.66 -2.31 22.75
C ARG A 110 -10.55 -0.85 23.18
N VAL A 111 -9.32 -0.39 23.35
CA VAL A 111 -9.00 1.00 23.67
C VAL A 111 -7.99 1.52 22.66
N LEU A 112 -8.31 2.60 21.96
CA LEU A 112 -7.36 3.36 21.16
C LEU A 112 -6.51 4.19 22.13
N ASP A 113 -5.34 3.66 22.47
CA ASP A 113 -4.49 4.12 23.57
C ASP A 113 -3.44 5.13 23.12
N THR A 114 -3.35 6.27 23.79
CA THR A 114 -2.40 7.35 23.44
C THR A 114 -0.93 7.07 23.79
N VAL A 115 -0.64 5.98 24.49
CA VAL A 115 0.73 5.48 24.68
C VAL A 115 1.12 4.62 23.50
N LEU A 116 0.20 3.75 23.05
CA LEU A 116 0.42 2.89 21.88
C LEU A 116 0.38 3.69 20.57
N PHE A 117 -0.51 4.69 20.49
CA PHE A 117 -0.68 5.58 19.34
C PHE A 117 -0.45 7.05 19.74
N PRO A 118 0.83 7.51 19.89
CA PRO A 118 1.15 8.83 20.43
C PRO A 118 0.64 10.01 19.61
N HIS A 119 0.42 9.82 18.29
CA HIS A 119 -0.10 10.84 17.37
C HIS A 119 -1.52 11.31 17.73
N LEU A 120 -2.31 10.50 18.42
CA LEU A 120 -3.66 10.85 18.89
C LEU A 120 -3.71 12.16 19.65
N LYS A 121 -2.68 12.49 20.42
CA LYS A 121 -2.57 13.74 21.16
C LYS A 121 -2.57 14.98 20.24
N ASN A 122 -2.08 14.81 19.00
CA ASN A 122 -2.02 15.86 17.99
C ASN A 122 -3.36 16.03 17.25
N LEU A 123 -4.27 15.05 17.38
CA LEU A 123 -5.60 15.07 16.75
C LEU A 123 -6.67 15.73 17.65
N LYS A 124 -6.27 16.27 18.80
CA LYS A 124 -7.19 16.97 19.71
C LYS A 124 -7.92 18.11 19.01
N GLY A 125 -9.24 18.15 19.20
CA GLY A 125 -10.15 19.15 18.64
C GLY A 125 -10.67 18.80 17.24
N ARG A 126 -10.14 17.71 16.61
CA ARG A 126 -10.63 17.22 15.34
C ARG A 126 -11.84 16.27 15.53
N THR A 127 -12.53 16.01 14.44
CA THR A 127 -13.53 14.94 14.37
C THR A 127 -12.84 13.66 13.95
N LEU A 128 -12.69 12.70 14.88
CA LEU A 128 -12.10 11.40 14.63
C LEU A 128 -13.16 10.44 14.09
N ILE A 129 -12.81 9.65 13.09
CA ILE A 129 -13.64 8.58 12.53
C ILE A 129 -12.94 7.24 12.82
N THR A 130 -13.65 6.29 13.42
CA THR A 130 -13.20 4.93 13.71
C THR A 130 -14.25 3.92 13.25
N SER A 131 -13.95 2.63 13.29
CA SER A 131 -14.99 1.60 13.36
C SER A 131 -15.57 1.52 14.77
N ASP A 132 -16.51 0.60 14.99
CA ASP A 132 -17.04 0.28 16.33
C ASP A 132 -16.04 -0.52 17.19
N GLY A 133 -14.87 -0.88 16.67
CA GLY A 133 -13.82 -1.66 17.31
C GLY A 133 -13.89 -3.17 17.03
N THR A 134 -14.84 -3.64 16.26
CA THR A 134 -14.94 -5.07 15.87
C THR A 134 -14.32 -5.35 14.51
N THR A 135 -14.27 -4.35 13.61
CA THR A 135 -13.75 -4.44 12.25
C THR A 135 -12.66 -3.40 12.00
N ILE A 136 -11.97 -3.50 10.85
CA ILE A 136 -11.26 -2.35 10.26
C ILE A 136 -12.25 -1.21 10.01
N LEU A 137 -11.75 0.00 9.77
CA LEU A 137 -12.57 1.10 9.25
C LEU A 137 -12.69 1.02 7.72
N GLY A 138 -11.65 0.54 7.03
CA GLY A 138 -11.55 0.52 5.57
C GLY A 138 -11.28 1.90 4.99
N ALA A 139 -10.66 2.79 5.76
CA ALA A 139 -10.14 4.06 5.25
C ALA A 139 -8.97 3.84 4.30
N ASP A 140 -8.23 2.79 4.49
CA ASP A 140 -7.25 2.24 3.57
C ASP A 140 -7.97 1.33 2.57
N ASP A 141 -8.19 1.73 1.27
CA ASP A 141 -7.90 3.08 0.77
C ASP A 141 -9.18 3.80 0.25
N LYS A 142 -10.33 3.52 0.86
CA LYS A 142 -11.57 4.22 0.50
C LYS A 142 -11.53 5.71 0.88
N ALA A 143 -10.57 6.13 1.72
CA ALA A 143 -10.33 7.54 1.99
C ALA A 143 -9.72 8.22 0.75
N GLY A 144 -8.69 7.65 0.15
CA GLY A 144 -8.11 8.15 -1.09
C GLY A 144 -9.14 8.22 -2.22
N ILE A 145 -10.00 7.19 -2.37
CA ILE A 145 -11.13 7.25 -3.31
C ILE A 145 -12.03 8.45 -3.02
N ALA A 146 -12.44 8.62 -1.77
CA ALA A 146 -13.34 9.70 -1.38
C ALA A 146 -12.73 11.09 -1.60
N GLU A 147 -11.43 11.23 -1.38
CA GLU A 147 -10.67 12.47 -1.58
C GLU A 147 -10.52 12.80 -3.08
N ILE A 148 -10.16 11.81 -3.91
CA ILE A 148 -10.09 11.95 -5.36
C ILE A 148 -11.44 12.34 -5.94
N MET A 149 -12.53 11.67 -5.55
CA MET A 149 -13.88 11.98 -6.00
C MET A 149 -14.35 13.37 -5.55
N THR A 150 -13.94 13.80 -4.36
CA THR A 150 -14.26 15.14 -3.85
C THR A 150 -13.46 16.21 -4.59
N MET A 151 -12.18 15.98 -4.86
CA MET A 151 -11.35 16.84 -5.70
C MET A 151 -11.96 16.97 -7.10
N ALA A 152 -12.36 15.85 -7.72
CA ALA A 152 -12.98 15.83 -9.05
C ALA A 152 -14.28 16.65 -9.08
N GLU A 153 -15.15 16.52 -8.07
CA GLU A 153 -16.36 17.33 -7.95
C GLU A 153 -16.03 18.83 -7.87
N TYR A 154 -15.01 19.23 -7.09
CA TYR A 154 -14.60 20.63 -6.97
C TYR A 154 -14.02 21.17 -8.28
N VAL A 155 -13.19 20.40 -8.98
CA VAL A 155 -12.65 20.79 -10.30
C VAL A 155 -13.78 21.04 -11.28
N LEU A 156 -14.73 20.12 -11.41
CA LEU A 156 -15.84 20.19 -12.35
C LEU A 156 -16.83 21.34 -12.05
N ARG A 157 -16.91 21.78 -10.80
CA ARG A 157 -17.81 22.86 -10.36
C ARG A 157 -17.11 24.23 -10.22
N SER A 158 -15.82 24.31 -10.51
CA SER A 158 -15.04 25.53 -10.37
C SER A 158 -14.48 25.98 -11.72
N ASP A 159 -14.02 27.24 -11.78
CA ASP A 159 -13.33 27.79 -12.93
C ASP A 159 -11.81 27.65 -12.83
N VAL A 160 -11.31 26.65 -12.04
CA VAL A 160 -9.87 26.41 -11.88
C VAL A 160 -9.31 25.85 -13.19
N PRO A 161 -8.36 26.56 -13.83
CA PRO A 161 -7.74 26.07 -15.05
C PRO A 161 -6.88 24.84 -14.76
N HIS A 162 -6.99 23.79 -15.59
CA HIS A 162 -6.25 22.55 -15.40
C HIS A 162 -5.97 21.84 -16.73
N GLY A 163 -4.90 21.06 -16.79
CA GLY A 163 -4.65 20.09 -17.84
C GLY A 163 -5.62 18.90 -17.73
N LYS A 164 -5.44 17.90 -18.58
CA LYS A 164 -6.20 16.65 -18.50
C LYS A 164 -5.97 16.00 -17.12
N ILE A 165 -7.05 15.56 -16.45
CA ILE A 165 -6.98 14.80 -15.20
C ILE A 165 -7.50 13.39 -15.47
N CYS A 166 -6.72 12.39 -15.08
CA CYS A 166 -7.06 10.99 -15.23
C CYS A 166 -7.32 10.39 -13.82
N LEU A 167 -8.41 9.70 -13.66
CA LEU A 167 -8.81 9.05 -12.41
C LEU A 167 -8.82 7.55 -12.61
N ALA A 168 -8.27 6.80 -11.66
CA ALA A 168 -8.39 5.35 -11.66
C ALA A 168 -8.56 4.79 -10.25
N PHE A 169 -9.33 3.70 -10.16
CA PHE A 169 -9.47 2.93 -8.91
C PHE A 169 -9.14 1.47 -9.21
N THR A 170 -8.20 0.91 -8.42
CA THR A 170 -7.63 -0.41 -8.63
C THR A 170 -8.24 -1.46 -7.70
N PRO A 171 -8.37 -2.73 -8.12
CA PRO A 171 -8.64 -3.85 -7.25
C PRO A 171 -7.33 -4.45 -6.70
N ASP A 172 -7.40 -5.29 -5.67
CA ASP A 172 -6.36 -6.25 -5.24
C ASP A 172 -4.99 -5.63 -4.87
N GLU A 173 -4.94 -4.36 -4.46
CA GLU A 173 -3.70 -3.72 -4.00
C GLU A 173 -3.15 -4.43 -2.75
N GLU A 174 -3.99 -4.72 -1.78
CA GLU A 174 -3.66 -5.29 -0.47
C GLU A 174 -2.99 -6.67 -0.54
N ILE A 175 -3.11 -7.34 -1.68
CA ILE A 175 -2.41 -8.60 -1.99
C ILE A 175 -1.30 -8.40 -3.03
N GLY A 176 -0.90 -7.15 -3.30
CA GLY A 176 0.20 -6.78 -4.20
C GLY A 176 -0.08 -7.00 -5.68
N ARG A 177 -1.33 -7.03 -6.11
CA ARG A 177 -1.75 -7.28 -7.51
C ARG A 177 -2.48 -6.12 -8.16
N GLY A 178 -2.64 -4.99 -7.48
CA GLY A 178 -3.41 -3.85 -7.97
C GLY A 178 -2.94 -3.30 -9.32
N ALA A 179 -1.66 -3.32 -9.61
CA ALA A 179 -1.13 -2.87 -10.89
C ALA A 179 -1.06 -3.95 -11.98
N ASP A 180 -1.41 -5.23 -11.72
CA ASP A 180 -1.15 -6.36 -12.64
C ASP A 180 -1.77 -6.19 -14.03
N HIS A 181 -2.96 -5.63 -14.10
CA HIS A 181 -3.71 -5.44 -15.34
C HIS A 181 -4.05 -3.96 -15.61
N PHE A 182 -3.37 -3.03 -14.92
CA PHE A 182 -3.60 -1.62 -15.11
C PHE A 182 -3.22 -1.19 -16.55
N ASP A 183 -4.15 -0.57 -17.24
CA ASP A 183 -3.92 -0.06 -18.60
C ASP A 183 -3.25 1.31 -18.57
N VAL A 184 -1.92 1.32 -18.44
CA VAL A 184 -1.12 2.56 -18.41
C VAL A 184 -1.27 3.36 -19.72
N GLU A 185 -1.35 2.68 -20.87
CA GLU A 185 -1.49 3.33 -22.17
C GLU A 185 -2.87 3.98 -22.32
N GLY A 186 -3.94 3.27 -21.96
CA GLY A 186 -5.31 3.78 -22.00
C GLY A 186 -5.56 4.86 -20.94
N PHE A 187 -4.96 4.75 -19.75
CA PHE A 187 -5.00 5.79 -18.72
C PHE A 187 -4.38 7.11 -19.18
N ALA A 188 -3.32 7.04 -19.97
CA ALA A 188 -2.72 8.15 -20.70
C ALA A 188 -2.45 9.41 -19.85
N ALA A 189 -1.98 9.23 -18.62
CA ALA A 189 -1.42 10.29 -17.78
C ALA A 189 0.09 10.38 -18.01
N ASP A 190 0.65 11.61 -18.00
CA ASP A 190 2.11 11.80 -18.05
C ASP A 190 2.76 11.43 -16.73
N PHE A 191 2.07 11.73 -15.63
CA PHE A 191 2.45 11.46 -14.24
C PHE A 191 1.22 11.13 -13.42
N ALA A 192 1.41 10.43 -12.32
CA ALA A 192 0.30 10.17 -11.38
C ALA A 192 0.76 10.29 -9.93
N TYR A 193 -0.22 10.28 -9.02
CA TYR A 193 -0.05 10.07 -7.59
C TYR A 193 -1.03 8.99 -7.16
N THR A 194 -0.56 8.01 -6.38
CA THR A 194 -1.46 7.23 -5.55
C THR A 194 -1.83 8.06 -4.31
N VAL A 195 -3.07 7.99 -3.88
CA VAL A 195 -3.59 8.68 -2.69
C VAL A 195 -3.93 7.59 -1.67
N ASP A 196 -2.89 7.01 -1.08
CA ASP A 196 -2.90 5.73 -0.37
C ASP A 196 -1.86 5.70 0.78
N GLY A 197 -1.53 6.87 1.30
CA GLY A 197 -0.55 7.01 2.38
C GLY A 197 -1.17 7.26 3.76
N GLY A 198 -0.31 7.50 4.74
CA GLY A 198 -0.69 7.77 6.13
C GLY A 198 -1.22 9.18 6.37
N ALA A 199 -0.61 9.90 7.32
CA ALA A 199 -1.06 11.23 7.73
C ALA A 199 -1.10 12.24 6.58
N GLU A 200 -1.96 13.24 6.69
CA GLU A 200 -2.02 14.35 5.73
C GLU A 200 -0.65 15.05 5.58
N GLY A 201 -0.23 15.26 4.32
CA GLY A 201 1.07 15.87 3.99
C GLY A 201 2.24 14.89 3.97
N GLU A 202 2.03 13.60 4.17
CA GLU A 202 3.01 12.58 3.88
C GLU A 202 3.19 12.42 2.37
N ILE A 203 4.44 12.30 1.94
CA ILE A 203 4.86 12.15 0.54
C ILE A 203 5.86 11.02 0.51
N GLU A 204 5.59 10.00 -0.27
CA GLU A 204 6.39 8.79 -0.29
C GLU A 204 6.79 8.45 -1.73
N TYR A 205 8.08 8.33 -1.99
CA TYR A 205 8.64 8.00 -3.30
C TYR A 205 9.75 6.95 -3.23
N GLU A 206 9.94 6.38 -2.06
CA GLU A 206 10.87 5.29 -1.78
C GLU A 206 10.11 4.17 -1.06
N ASN A 207 10.29 2.96 -1.53
CA ASN A 207 9.75 1.77 -0.91
C ASN A 207 10.82 0.68 -0.85
N PHE A 208 10.55 -0.43 -0.20
CA PHE A 208 11.50 -1.54 -0.20
C PHE A 208 11.72 -2.12 -1.61
N ASN A 209 12.96 -2.63 -1.85
CA ASN A 209 13.15 -3.75 -2.76
C ASN A 209 12.76 -5.02 -2.02
N ALA A 210 12.10 -5.95 -2.67
CA ALA A 210 11.46 -7.08 -2.03
C ALA A 210 11.66 -8.38 -2.79
N CYS A 211 11.97 -9.46 -2.07
CA CYS A 211 11.87 -10.80 -2.59
C CYS A 211 11.32 -11.78 -1.55
N GLU A 212 10.76 -12.86 -2.04
CA GLU A 212 10.51 -14.08 -1.30
C GLU A 212 11.67 -15.04 -1.51
N ALA A 213 12.10 -15.71 -0.45
CA ALA A 213 13.13 -16.74 -0.51
C ALA A 213 12.62 -18.02 0.17
N VAL A 214 12.61 -19.12 -0.58
CA VAL A 214 12.13 -20.41 -0.12
C VAL A 214 13.29 -21.39 -0.05
N PHE A 215 13.62 -21.85 1.15
CA PHE A 215 14.52 -22.98 1.37
C PHE A 215 13.70 -24.27 1.42
N THR A 216 13.96 -25.19 0.50
CA THR A 216 13.48 -26.57 0.56
C THR A 216 14.62 -27.47 0.97
N ILE A 217 14.46 -28.18 2.08
CA ILE A 217 15.50 -29.03 2.69
C ILE A 217 15.07 -30.47 2.57
N ARG A 218 15.94 -31.33 2.04
CA ARG A 218 15.75 -32.79 1.92
C ARG A 218 16.64 -33.49 2.91
N GLY A 219 16.04 -34.24 3.83
CA GLY A 219 16.73 -35.03 4.82
C GLY A 219 16.91 -36.50 4.41
N VAL A 220 17.60 -37.23 5.26
CA VAL A 220 17.73 -38.71 5.20
C VAL A 220 17.21 -39.25 6.52
N ASN A 221 16.00 -39.83 6.50
CA ASN A 221 15.38 -40.38 7.67
C ASN A 221 15.70 -41.86 7.84
N VAL A 222 16.22 -42.22 9.01
CA VAL A 222 16.52 -43.61 9.40
C VAL A 222 16.15 -43.78 10.86
N HIS A 223 16.12 -45.06 11.34
CA HIS A 223 15.85 -45.33 12.76
C HIS A 223 16.87 -44.61 13.66
N PRO A 224 16.41 -43.79 14.66
CA PRO A 224 17.33 -42.99 15.48
C PRO A 224 18.46 -43.78 16.17
N GLY A 225 18.21 -45.01 16.54
CA GLY A 225 19.22 -45.89 17.18
C GLY A 225 20.38 -46.29 16.25
N SER A 226 20.23 -46.14 14.92
CA SER A 226 21.25 -46.43 13.91
C SER A 226 21.57 -45.22 13.02
N ALA A 227 21.25 -44.02 13.47
CA ALA A 227 21.33 -42.82 12.68
C ALA A 227 22.73 -42.21 12.55
N LYS A 228 23.71 -42.65 13.35
CA LYS A 228 25.07 -42.07 13.36
C LYS A 228 25.75 -42.13 12.01
N GLY A 229 26.09 -40.95 11.45
CA GLY A 229 26.76 -40.82 10.14
C GLY A 229 25.87 -41.07 8.93
N ILE A 230 24.54 -41.25 9.13
CA ILE A 230 23.57 -41.50 8.05
C ILE A 230 22.45 -40.48 8.02
N MET A 231 21.83 -40.20 9.18
CA MET A 231 20.67 -39.34 9.26
C MET A 231 21.05 -37.89 8.95
N ILE A 232 20.24 -37.26 8.11
CA ILE A 232 20.20 -35.80 7.92
C ILE A 232 18.78 -35.35 8.33
N ASN A 233 18.66 -34.65 9.43
CA ASN A 233 17.37 -34.16 9.90
C ASN A 233 17.09 -32.79 9.27
N ALA A 234 16.17 -32.74 8.29
CA ALA A 234 15.82 -31.52 7.56
C ALA A 234 15.33 -30.39 8.48
N GLY A 235 14.56 -30.71 9.52
CA GLY A 235 14.12 -29.71 10.49
C GLY A 235 15.28 -29.10 11.27
N ALA A 236 16.28 -29.90 11.66
CA ALA A 236 17.48 -29.40 12.34
C ALA A 236 18.33 -28.52 11.43
N VAL A 237 18.48 -28.89 10.15
CA VAL A 237 19.15 -28.06 9.13
C VAL A 237 18.43 -26.73 8.96
N GLY A 238 17.09 -26.72 8.95
CA GLY A 238 16.31 -25.48 8.92
C GLY A 238 16.59 -24.55 10.09
N CYS A 239 16.71 -25.09 11.31
CA CYS A 239 17.11 -24.31 12.48
C CYS A 239 18.54 -23.73 12.33
N GLU A 240 19.47 -24.47 11.73
CA GLU A 240 20.82 -23.97 11.47
C GLU A 240 20.82 -22.82 10.46
N ILE A 241 20.02 -22.90 9.38
CA ILE A 241 19.84 -21.82 8.39
C ILE A 241 19.39 -20.53 9.10
N GLN A 242 18.35 -20.62 9.93
CA GLN A 242 17.86 -19.48 10.70
C GLN A 242 18.95 -18.85 11.60
N LEU A 243 19.78 -19.66 12.23
CA LEU A 243 20.84 -19.17 13.12
C LEU A 243 22.03 -18.53 12.39
N MET A 244 22.13 -18.71 11.07
CA MET A 244 23.18 -18.09 10.24
C MET A 244 22.80 -16.70 9.73
N LEU A 245 21.53 -16.29 9.90
CA LEU A 245 21.07 -14.94 9.57
C LEU A 245 21.37 -13.96 10.70
N PRO A 246 21.60 -12.67 10.38
CA PRO A 246 21.80 -11.62 11.39
C PRO A 246 20.57 -11.49 12.30
N LYS A 247 20.79 -11.50 13.60
CA LYS A 247 19.69 -11.43 14.60
C LYS A 247 19.09 -10.02 14.69
N GLU A 248 19.85 -9.02 14.31
CA GLU A 248 19.48 -7.61 14.36
C GLU A 248 18.68 -7.17 13.13
N GLU A 249 18.71 -8.00 12.05
CA GLU A 249 18.02 -7.70 10.80
C GLU A 249 16.66 -8.45 10.72
N THR A 250 15.79 -8.18 11.68
CA THR A 250 14.40 -8.68 11.71
C THR A 250 13.41 -7.52 11.78
N PRO A 251 12.13 -7.70 11.42
CA PRO A 251 11.14 -6.63 11.50
C PRO A 251 11.05 -5.98 12.88
N GLU A 252 11.23 -6.77 13.96
CA GLU A 252 11.12 -6.32 15.34
C GLU A 252 12.33 -5.49 15.80
N GLN A 253 13.43 -5.50 15.03
CA GLN A 253 14.69 -4.83 15.37
C GLN A 253 15.05 -3.70 14.42
N THR A 254 14.23 -3.46 13.37
CA THR A 254 14.54 -2.51 12.30
C THR A 254 13.48 -1.44 12.13
N GLU A 255 13.91 -0.22 11.79
CA GLU A 255 13.05 0.92 11.53
C GLU A 255 13.54 1.76 10.32
N GLY A 256 12.74 2.73 9.88
CA GLY A 256 13.10 3.65 8.81
C GLY A 256 13.56 2.93 7.55
N TYR A 257 14.81 3.19 7.14
CA TYR A 257 15.42 2.62 5.93
C TYR A 257 16.08 1.26 6.12
N GLU A 258 16.08 0.72 7.34
CA GLU A 258 16.74 -0.54 7.64
C GLU A 258 15.99 -1.73 7.07
N GLY A 259 16.72 -2.60 6.37
CA GLY A 259 16.17 -3.82 5.78
C GLY A 259 16.22 -5.01 6.71
N PHE A 260 15.47 -6.08 6.37
CA PHE A 260 15.34 -7.26 7.22
C PHE A 260 15.18 -8.57 6.44
N TYR A 261 15.37 -9.68 7.16
CA TYR A 261 14.90 -11.03 6.82
C TYR A 261 13.77 -11.40 7.79
N HIS A 262 12.63 -11.79 7.28
CA HIS A 262 11.49 -12.20 8.09
C HIS A 262 11.07 -13.63 7.74
N LEU A 263 11.24 -14.56 8.67
CA LEU A 263 10.75 -15.93 8.54
C LEU A 263 9.23 -15.93 8.72
N ILE A 264 8.48 -16.06 7.61
CA ILE A 264 7.01 -16.03 7.65
C ILE A 264 6.40 -17.42 7.79
N LYS A 265 7.14 -18.47 7.40
CA LYS A 265 6.65 -19.84 7.48
C LYS A 265 7.79 -20.82 7.74
N ILE A 266 7.57 -21.73 8.65
CA ILE A 266 8.43 -22.91 8.87
C ILE A 266 7.55 -24.15 8.99
N ASN A 267 7.87 -25.17 8.17
CA ASN A 267 7.20 -26.47 8.25
C ASN A 267 8.25 -27.55 8.03
N GLY A 268 8.21 -28.63 8.80
CA GLY A 268 9.22 -29.66 8.63
C GLY A 268 9.12 -30.90 9.49
N SER A 269 9.83 -31.91 9.01
CA SER A 269 10.07 -33.20 9.66
C SER A 269 11.55 -33.57 9.51
N CYS A 270 11.93 -34.80 9.88
CA CYS A 270 13.27 -35.30 9.60
C CYS A 270 13.55 -35.42 8.10
N GLU A 271 12.55 -35.78 7.28
CA GLU A 271 12.73 -36.10 5.87
C GLU A 271 12.67 -34.86 4.96
N ARG A 272 11.85 -33.86 5.31
CA ARG A 272 11.70 -32.64 4.55
C ARG A 272 11.39 -31.46 5.46
N ALA A 273 11.95 -30.31 5.15
CA ALA A 273 11.57 -29.04 5.76
C ALA A 273 11.49 -27.93 4.70
N GLU A 274 10.71 -26.92 5.00
CA GLU A 274 10.54 -25.72 4.19
C GLU A 274 10.56 -24.48 5.11
N LEU A 275 11.37 -23.50 4.73
CA LEU A 275 11.40 -22.18 5.35
C LEU A 275 11.10 -21.14 4.30
N VAL A 276 10.18 -20.23 4.57
CA VAL A 276 9.82 -19.13 3.69
C VAL A 276 10.17 -17.82 4.36
N TYR A 277 11.00 -17.05 3.68
CA TYR A 277 11.40 -15.70 4.11
C TYR A 277 10.87 -14.65 3.15
N ILE A 278 10.49 -13.52 3.70
CA ILE A 278 10.44 -12.26 2.95
C ILE A 278 11.69 -11.45 3.31
N VAL A 279 12.32 -10.87 2.30
CA VAL A 279 13.55 -10.08 2.42
C VAL A 279 13.29 -8.69 1.88
N ARG A 280 13.68 -7.68 2.64
CA ARG A 280 13.39 -6.28 2.35
C ARG A 280 14.64 -5.43 2.57
N ASP A 281 14.89 -4.48 1.69
CA ASP A 281 15.84 -3.38 1.89
C ASP A 281 15.52 -2.22 0.94
N HIS A 282 15.64 -0.97 1.40
CA HIS A 282 15.46 0.20 0.54
C HIS A 282 16.63 0.38 -0.42
N ASP A 283 17.84 0.06 0.02
CA ASP A 283 19.07 0.16 -0.76
C ASP A 283 19.23 -1.08 -1.65
N ALA A 284 19.38 -0.88 -2.96
CA ALA A 284 19.48 -1.98 -3.93
C ALA A 284 20.75 -2.83 -3.74
N ASP A 285 21.88 -2.21 -3.33
CA ASP A 285 23.13 -2.93 -3.11
C ASP A 285 23.05 -3.78 -1.83
N LYS A 286 22.47 -3.24 -0.75
CA LYS A 286 22.22 -4.01 0.48
C LYS A 286 21.22 -5.14 0.22
N PHE A 287 20.18 -4.88 -0.56
CA PHE A 287 19.23 -5.91 -0.96
C PHE A 287 19.91 -7.05 -1.74
N ALA A 288 20.77 -6.73 -2.70
CA ALA A 288 21.57 -7.72 -3.41
C ALA A 288 22.51 -8.50 -2.47
N GLN A 289 23.12 -7.83 -1.49
CA GLN A 289 23.96 -8.49 -0.46
C GLN A 289 23.11 -9.43 0.41
N LYS A 290 21.87 -9.06 0.77
CA LYS A 290 20.96 -9.94 1.49
C LYS A 290 20.62 -11.20 0.70
N GLN A 291 20.32 -11.08 -0.58
CA GLN A 291 20.08 -12.23 -1.46
C GLN A 291 21.34 -13.12 -1.59
N GLN A 292 22.51 -12.50 -1.72
CA GLN A 292 23.77 -13.23 -1.80
C GLN A 292 24.06 -14.01 -0.50
N LYS A 293 23.77 -13.43 0.64
CA LYS A 293 23.89 -14.10 1.95
C LYS A 293 23.04 -15.36 2.04
N LEU A 294 21.83 -15.35 1.51
CA LEU A 294 20.96 -16.54 1.48
C LEU A 294 21.56 -17.65 0.59
N LYS A 295 22.14 -17.28 -0.56
CA LYS A 295 22.84 -18.23 -1.45
C LYS A 295 24.05 -18.86 -0.76
N GLU A 296 24.86 -18.04 -0.09
CA GLU A 296 26.03 -18.52 0.68
C GLU A 296 25.62 -19.49 1.80
N ILE A 297 24.47 -19.25 2.46
CA ILE A 297 23.93 -20.16 3.47
C ILE A 297 23.52 -21.49 2.82
N ALA A 298 22.82 -21.47 1.68
CA ALA A 298 22.43 -22.68 0.97
C ALA A 298 23.65 -23.50 0.55
N ASP A 299 24.67 -22.85 -0.01
CA ASP A 299 25.94 -23.48 -0.42
C ASP A 299 26.67 -24.08 0.78
N ALA A 300 26.76 -23.36 1.91
CA ALA A 300 27.39 -23.87 3.13
C ALA A 300 26.67 -25.10 3.68
N MET A 301 25.34 -25.13 3.63
CA MET A 301 24.56 -26.30 4.06
C MET A 301 24.76 -27.50 3.10
N ASN A 302 24.77 -27.25 1.80
CA ASN A 302 25.07 -28.32 0.82
C ASN A 302 26.51 -28.86 0.96
N GLN A 303 27.48 -28.00 1.24
CA GLN A 303 28.86 -28.44 1.53
C GLN A 303 28.91 -29.29 2.81
N LYS A 304 28.14 -28.95 3.84
CA LYS A 304 28.14 -29.68 5.13
C LYS A 304 27.40 -31.00 5.07
N TYR A 305 26.23 -31.03 4.43
CA TYR A 305 25.30 -32.17 4.46
C TYR A 305 25.24 -32.99 3.17
N GLY A 306 25.85 -32.51 2.12
CA GLY A 306 25.83 -33.14 0.80
C GLY A 306 25.04 -32.33 -0.21
N GLU A 307 25.50 -32.37 -1.47
CA GLU A 307 24.88 -31.66 -2.59
C GLU A 307 23.39 -32.04 -2.77
N GLY A 308 22.55 -31.06 -3.00
CA GLY A 308 21.11 -31.23 -3.16
C GLY A 308 20.31 -31.39 -1.85
N THR A 309 20.96 -31.28 -0.67
CA THR A 309 20.28 -31.28 0.62
C THR A 309 19.42 -30.00 0.76
N VAL A 310 19.93 -28.85 0.32
CA VAL A 310 19.22 -27.55 0.39
C VAL A 310 19.06 -26.98 -1.01
N ASP A 311 17.82 -26.73 -1.39
CA ASP A 311 17.42 -25.95 -2.57
C ASP A 311 16.92 -24.58 -2.14
N LEU A 312 17.39 -23.52 -2.79
CA LEU A 312 16.99 -22.14 -2.53
C LEU A 312 16.38 -21.53 -3.78
N GLN A 313 15.15 -21.07 -3.66
CA GLN A 313 14.48 -20.29 -4.70
C GLN A 313 14.28 -18.87 -4.20
N ILE A 314 14.70 -17.87 -4.98
CA ILE A 314 14.49 -16.45 -4.71
C ILE A 314 13.62 -15.88 -5.83
N ARG A 315 12.50 -15.27 -5.45
CA ARG A 315 11.58 -14.61 -6.36
C ARG A 315 11.46 -13.13 -5.99
N GLU A 316 11.91 -12.27 -6.87
CA GLU A 316 11.70 -10.81 -6.72
C GLU A 316 10.19 -10.50 -6.80
N GLN A 317 9.72 -9.62 -5.92
CA GLN A 317 8.31 -9.23 -5.84
C GLN A 317 8.10 -7.82 -6.38
N TYR A 318 8.87 -6.84 -5.88
CA TYR A 318 8.86 -5.46 -6.34
C TYR A 318 10.19 -4.76 -6.04
N ARG A 319 10.36 -3.56 -6.62
CA ARG A 319 11.55 -2.72 -6.47
C ARG A 319 11.21 -1.35 -5.91
N ASN A 320 12.23 -0.68 -5.38
CA ASN A 320 12.13 0.71 -4.91
C ASN A 320 11.85 1.65 -6.09
N MET A 321 10.72 2.36 -6.05
CA MET A 321 10.31 3.30 -7.09
C MET A 321 11.17 4.55 -7.20
N ALA A 322 12.02 4.83 -6.21
CA ALA A 322 12.92 5.98 -6.23
C ALA A 322 13.75 6.07 -7.51
N GLU A 323 14.14 4.93 -8.10
CA GLU A 323 14.85 4.86 -9.39
C GLU A 323 14.06 5.55 -10.51
N LYS A 324 12.74 5.38 -10.50
CA LYS A 324 11.81 5.92 -11.53
C LYS A 324 11.33 7.33 -11.20
N ILE A 325 11.25 7.68 -9.92
CA ILE A 325 10.79 9.00 -9.48
C ILE A 325 11.90 10.05 -9.54
N ARG A 326 13.16 9.70 -9.25
CA ARG A 326 14.29 10.66 -9.27
C ARG A 326 14.43 11.45 -10.58
N PRO A 327 14.26 10.87 -11.78
CA PRO A 327 14.26 11.64 -13.04
C PRO A 327 13.08 12.63 -13.15
N CYS A 328 12.00 12.39 -12.42
CA CYS A 328 10.77 13.20 -12.38
C CYS A 328 10.59 13.85 -10.99
N TYR A 329 11.68 14.27 -10.34
CA TYR A 329 11.64 14.73 -8.94
C TYR A 329 10.77 15.95 -8.70
N HIS A 330 10.38 16.66 -9.77
CA HIS A 330 9.37 17.72 -9.72
C HIS A 330 8.03 17.24 -9.13
N LEU A 331 7.70 15.94 -9.22
CA LEU A 331 6.53 15.35 -8.56
C LEU A 331 6.60 15.58 -7.05
N ILE A 332 7.75 15.35 -6.45
CA ILE A 332 7.96 15.51 -5.00
C ILE A 332 8.01 17.00 -4.61
N GLU A 333 8.67 17.84 -5.43
CA GLU A 333 8.72 19.28 -5.19
C GLU A 333 7.34 19.93 -5.30
N ASN A 334 6.54 19.53 -6.29
CA ASN A 334 5.17 20.02 -6.45
C ASN A 334 4.27 19.54 -5.32
N ALA A 335 4.40 18.29 -4.86
CA ALA A 335 3.65 17.78 -3.72
C ALA A 335 4.01 18.54 -2.42
N LYS A 336 5.29 18.79 -2.16
CA LYS A 336 5.73 19.65 -1.03
C LYS A 336 5.11 21.04 -1.11
N LYS A 337 5.19 21.67 -2.29
CA LYS A 337 4.61 22.99 -2.50
C LYS A 337 3.10 23.01 -2.31
N ALA A 338 2.40 21.97 -2.74
CA ALA A 338 0.96 21.84 -2.53
C ALA A 338 0.63 21.77 -1.02
N CYS A 339 1.36 20.95 -0.26
CA CYS A 339 1.21 20.90 1.20
C CYS A 339 1.46 22.27 1.86
N GLU A 340 2.55 22.95 1.50
CA GLU A 340 2.90 24.26 2.04
C GLU A 340 1.82 25.31 1.74
N ASN A 341 1.26 25.30 0.53
CA ASN A 341 0.21 26.24 0.10
C ASN A 341 -1.06 26.09 0.94
N VAL A 342 -1.37 24.90 1.43
CA VAL A 342 -2.55 24.65 2.29
C VAL A 342 -2.22 24.70 3.79
N GLY A 343 -0.98 25.08 4.13
CA GLY A 343 -0.54 25.27 5.52
C GLY A 343 -0.17 23.96 6.24
N ILE A 344 0.10 22.90 5.50
CA ILE A 344 0.58 21.61 6.01
C ILE A 344 2.10 21.53 5.81
N ALA A 345 2.84 21.12 6.84
CA ALA A 345 4.26 20.82 6.71
C ALA A 345 4.45 19.50 5.96
N PRO A 346 5.10 19.49 4.78
CA PRO A 346 5.32 18.25 4.04
C PRO A 346 6.28 17.33 4.79
N LYS A 347 5.96 16.05 4.82
CA LYS A 347 6.79 15.01 5.44
C LYS A 347 7.14 13.95 4.40
N VAL A 348 8.37 13.95 3.94
CA VAL A 348 8.87 12.90 3.04
C VAL A 348 9.40 11.75 3.87
N GLN A 349 8.88 10.55 3.62
CA GLN A 349 9.28 9.33 4.32
C GLN A 349 9.25 8.12 3.39
N PRO A 350 9.98 7.03 3.71
CA PRO A 350 9.93 5.80 2.94
C PRO A 350 8.74 4.93 3.36
N ILE A 351 8.17 4.20 2.40
CA ILE A 351 7.22 3.12 2.65
C ILE A 351 8.01 1.87 3.07
N ARG A 352 7.61 1.22 4.16
CA ARG A 352 8.19 -0.07 4.58
C ARG A 352 7.42 -1.27 4.02
N GLY A 353 6.89 -1.15 2.83
CA GLY A 353 6.11 -2.15 2.11
C GLY A 353 6.24 -1.99 0.60
N GLY A 354 5.25 -2.48 -0.12
CA GLY A 354 4.99 -2.22 -1.53
C GLY A 354 3.86 -1.21 -1.67
N THR A 355 3.55 -0.81 -2.90
CA THR A 355 2.40 0.01 -3.28
C THR A 355 2.17 -0.11 -4.78
N ASP A 356 0.95 0.09 -5.25
CA ASP A 356 0.64 0.17 -6.67
C ASP A 356 1.49 1.22 -7.39
N GLY A 357 1.75 2.37 -6.76
CA GLY A 357 2.57 3.43 -7.30
C GLY A 357 4.00 2.98 -7.63
N ALA A 358 4.58 2.07 -6.85
CA ALA A 358 5.89 1.50 -7.15
C ALA A 358 5.85 0.68 -8.43
N ARG A 359 4.86 -0.19 -8.60
CA ARG A 359 4.72 -1.03 -9.80
C ARG A 359 4.40 -0.20 -11.03
N LEU A 360 3.46 0.73 -10.93
CA LEU A 360 3.10 1.67 -12.00
C LEU A 360 4.30 2.49 -12.48
N SER A 361 5.18 2.91 -11.55
CA SER A 361 6.41 3.61 -11.88
C SER A 361 7.34 2.78 -12.77
N PHE A 362 7.45 1.47 -12.52
CA PHE A 362 8.21 0.56 -13.37
C PHE A 362 7.50 0.20 -14.69
N MET A 363 6.18 0.36 -14.76
CA MET A 363 5.40 0.21 -15.99
C MET A 363 5.45 1.46 -16.89
N GLY A 364 6.13 2.53 -16.45
CA GLY A 364 6.33 3.75 -17.23
C GLY A 364 5.46 4.94 -16.80
N LEU A 365 4.70 4.82 -15.72
CA LEU A 365 3.91 5.89 -15.12
C LEU A 365 4.53 6.30 -13.77
N PRO A 366 5.40 7.32 -13.69
CA PRO A 366 5.95 7.79 -12.43
C PRO A 366 4.83 8.18 -11.46
N CYS A 367 4.76 7.49 -10.32
CA CYS A 367 3.61 7.57 -9.42
C CYS A 367 4.03 7.47 -7.94
N PRO A 368 4.46 8.60 -7.31
CA PRO A 368 4.68 8.65 -5.88
C PRO A 368 3.35 8.62 -5.11
N ASN A 369 3.42 8.35 -3.80
CA ASN A 369 2.28 8.21 -2.91
C ASN A 369 2.05 9.46 -2.04
N LEU A 370 0.78 9.78 -1.75
CA LEU A 370 0.35 10.90 -0.91
C LEU A 370 -0.50 10.38 0.26
N GLY A 371 -0.35 11.03 1.42
CA GLY A 371 -1.11 10.70 2.61
C GLY A 371 -2.57 11.10 2.55
N THR A 372 -3.45 10.23 3.06
CA THR A 372 -4.91 10.42 3.15
C THR A 372 -5.36 11.08 4.45
N GLY A 373 -4.49 11.16 5.45
CA GLY A 373 -4.86 11.61 6.81
C GLY A 373 -5.30 10.47 7.73
N GLY A 374 -5.03 9.21 7.35
CA GLY A 374 -5.37 8.00 8.09
C GLY A 374 -4.22 7.44 8.92
N TYR A 375 -4.55 6.53 9.84
CA TYR A 375 -3.63 5.95 10.80
C TYR A 375 -4.03 4.54 11.21
N ALA A 376 -3.04 3.74 11.63
CA ALA A 376 -3.21 2.41 12.22
C ALA A 376 -4.02 1.43 11.36
N PHE A 377 -3.76 1.43 10.07
CA PHE A 377 -4.40 0.58 9.06
C PHE A 377 -4.31 -0.92 9.37
N HIS A 378 -5.07 -1.73 8.62
CA HIS A 378 -5.10 -3.19 8.66
C HIS A 378 -5.56 -3.79 10.00
N GLY A 379 -6.29 -3.02 10.81
CA GLY A 379 -6.81 -3.54 12.08
C GLY A 379 -7.90 -2.69 12.71
N PRO A 380 -8.48 -3.17 13.84
CA PRO A 380 -9.62 -2.48 14.48
C PRO A 380 -9.28 -1.13 15.13
N TYR A 381 -8.01 -0.73 15.11
CA TYR A 381 -7.54 0.58 15.59
C TYR A 381 -7.45 1.61 14.48
N GLU A 382 -7.78 1.24 13.26
CA GLU A 382 -7.78 2.12 12.10
C GLU A 382 -8.68 3.34 12.35
N HIS A 383 -8.14 4.52 12.05
CA HIS A 383 -8.84 5.78 12.24
C HIS A 383 -8.33 6.87 11.31
N ILE A 384 -9.20 7.83 11.04
CA ILE A 384 -8.92 9.00 10.20
C ILE A 384 -9.61 10.21 10.79
N THR A 385 -9.26 11.43 10.38
CA THR A 385 -9.97 12.65 10.80
C THR A 385 -10.63 13.35 9.63
N VAL A 386 -11.80 13.94 9.88
CA VAL A 386 -12.50 14.77 8.89
C VAL A 386 -11.60 15.88 8.38
N GLU A 387 -10.87 16.55 9.27
CA GLU A 387 -9.99 17.68 8.95
C GLU A 387 -8.73 17.21 8.19
N GLY A 388 -8.23 15.99 8.46
CA GLY A 388 -7.14 15.38 7.68
C GLY A 388 -7.57 15.14 6.25
N MET A 389 -8.72 14.50 6.04
CA MET A 389 -9.29 14.29 4.71
C MET A 389 -9.53 15.59 3.94
N ASP A 390 -10.07 16.62 4.60
CA ASP A 390 -10.25 17.94 3.97
C ASP A 390 -8.91 18.52 3.50
N LYS A 391 -7.83 18.36 4.29
CA LYS A 391 -6.49 18.81 3.93
C LYS A 391 -5.91 18.01 2.77
N SER A 392 -6.12 16.71 2.73
CA SER A 392 -5.70 15.89 1.57
C SER A 392 -6.41 16.35 0.30
N VAL A 393 -7.72 16.61 0.34
CA VAL A 393 -8.45 17.20 -0.81
C VAL A 393 -7.87 18.56 -1.22
N GLU A 394 -7.56 19.46 -0.26
CA GLU A 394 -6.92 20.75 -0.57
C GLU A 394 -5.56 20.57 -1.25
N ILE A 395 -4.75 19.58 -0.81
CA ILE A 395 -3.45 19.24 -1.43
C ILE A 395 -3.65 18.77 -2.87
N LEU A 396 -4.62 17.86 -3.12
CA LEU A 396 -4.93 17.40 -4.48
C LEU A 396 -5.36 18.57 -5.39
N MET A 397 -6.19 19.48 -4.90
CA MET A 397 -6.59 20.68 -5.63
C MET A 397 -5.42 21.62 -5.94
N GLU A 398 -4.47 21.78 -5.01
CA GLU A 398 -3.26 22.57 -5.26
C GLU A 398 -2.36 21.91 -6.30
N LEU A 399 -2.24 20.59 -6.31
CA LEU A 399 -1.52 19.86 -7.37
C LEU A 399 -2.16 20.11 -8.72
N VAL A 400 -3.48 20.02 -8.84
CA VAL A 400 -4.20 20.34 -10.09
C VAL A 400 -3.87 21.74 -10.59
N LYS A 401 -3.87 22.76 -9.70
CA LYS A 401 -3.50 24.14 -10.03
C LYS A 401 -2.03 24.27 -10.47
N ILE A 402 -1.11 23.65 -9.72
CA ILE A 402 0.33 23.69 -10.02
C ILE A 402 0.60 23.10 -11.39
N TYR A 403 0.03 21.93 -11.70
CA TYR A 403 0.21 21.29 -13.02
C TYR A 403 -0.54 22.02 -14.14
N GLY A 404 -1.66 22.68 -13.85
CA GLY A 404 -2.40 23.45 -14.84
C GLY A 404 -1.59 24.58 -15.47
N ILE A 405 -0.68 25.21 -14.74
CA ILE A 405 0.17 26.32 -15.24
C ILE A 405 1.48 25.87 -15.88
N ILE A 406 1.84 24.59 -15.78
CA ILE A 406 3.03 24.00 -16.41
C ILE A 406 2.69 23.70 -17.89
N LYS A 407 3.61 23.99 -18.79
CA LYS A 407 3.49 23.61 -20.21
C LYS A 407 4.41 22.45 -20.51
N LYS A 408 3.94 21.48 -21.28
CA LYS A 408 4.81 20.43 -21.87
C LYS A 408 5.83 21.11 -22.78
N GLU A 409 7.10 20.72 -22.70
CA GLU A 409 8.17 21.15 -23.58
C GLU A 409 8.04 20.52 -24.98
#